data_9a42e64c4431a98ea99de3eeaa724666
#
_entry.id   9a42e64c4431a98ea99de3eeaa724666
#
_cell.length_a   1.000
_cell.length_b   1.000
_cell.length_c   1.000
_cell.angle_alpha   90.00
_cell.angle_beta   90.00
_cell.angle_gamma   90.00
#
_symmetry.space_group_name_H-M   'P 1'
#
loop_
_entity.id
_entity.type
_entity.pdbx_description
1 polymer ?
#
loop_
_entity_poly.entity_id
_entity_poly.type
_entity_poly.pdbx_seq_one_letter_code
_entity_poly.pdbx_strand_id
1 'polypeptide(L)'
;MIAAKWIFRFLLAFACVVPLHAESARVVAQPAGKLYHGFYWGGVGTDEHDPTEHDVTPDDVARYEKSVGKKTAWIYFSDNWFESRKFPTETCGWIRDLNKIPYIRLMLRSNVDQRHSEKTFSLHKIIAGDFDVDLRGWAQEAKNFGSPILIEWGTEPNGNWFSWNGKWNGGSKEGPARYIAAYRHIVDLMRAEGADNLQWVWHVNWLDEPERKWNRFENYFPGENYCDWVALSAYGPTTPTTRDGTESFRFKMRDAYPRLIKIAPTKPIIVAEFGCDLHNRHVDAPSWAKSALEDLFSNRWPAIIGFCWWNEGWQNDNRKKHDTDMIILHDADLTRVFRDEFVRHADKIQETLLITPR
;
A
#
# COMPACT_ATOMS: atom_id res chain seq x y z
N MET A 1 -29.89 -85.29 3.58
CA MET A 1 -29.09 -84.26 2.86
C MET A 1 -29.63 -82.92 3.20
N ILE A 2 -28.92 -82.18 4.10
CA ILE A 2 -29.32 -80.86 4.63
C ILE A 2 -28.41 -79.86 3.95
N ALA A 3 -29.02 -78.98 3.17
CA ALA A 3 -28.29 -77.88 2.48
C ALA A 3 -28.17 -76.69 3.43
N ALA A 4 -26.94 -76.29 3.76
CA ALA A 4 -26.65 -75.07 4.56
C ALA A 4 -26.64 -73.81 3.63
N LYS A 5 -27.52 -72.88 3.94
CA LYS A 5 -27.55 -71.53 3.31
C LYS A 5 -26.60 -70.63 4.04
N TRP A 6 -25.55 -70.17 3.35
CA TRP A 6 -24.68 -69.10 3.81
C TRP A 6 -25.32 -67.72 3.50
N ILE A 7 -25.59 -66.88 4.54
CA ILE A 7 -26.05 -65.51 4.38
C ILE A 7 -24.83 -64.60 4.53
N PHE A 8 -24.40 -63.99 3.42
CA PHE A 8 -23.40 -62.95 3.43
C PHE A 8 -24.08 -61.63 3.87
N ARG A 9 -23.72 -61.09 5.06
CA ARG A 9 -24.07 -59.75 5.46
C ARG A 9 -23.03 -58.78 4.92
N PHE A 10 -23.42 -57.93 3.96
CA PHE A 10 -22.64 -56.75 3.57
C PHE A 10 -22.80 -55.68 4.65
N LEU A 11 -21.72 -55.36 5.36
CA LEU A 11 -21.60 -54.16 6.18
C LEU A 11 -21.24 -52.97 5.26
N LEU A 12 -22.20 -52.10 4.97
CA LEU A 12 -21.95 -50.81 4.37
C LEU A 12 -21.33 -49.90 5.46
N ALA A 13 -20.03 -49.65 5.36
CA ALA A 13 -19.39 -48.60 6.13
C ALA A 13 -19.75 -47.21 5.53
N PHE A 14 -20.63 -46.49 6.17
CA PHE A 14 -20.87 -45.08 5.89
C PHE A 14 -19.64 -44.28 6.38
N ALA A 15 -18.76 -43.90 5.45
CA ALA A 15 -17.74 -42.88 5.73
C ALA A 15 -18.45 -41.53 5.92
N CYS A 16 -18.57 -41.05 7.15
CA CYS A 16 -18.93 -39.67 7.43
C CYS A 16 -17.82 -38.77 6.87
N VAL A 17 -18.04 -38.20 5.70
CA VAL A 17 -17.23 -37.09 5.21
C VAL A 17 -17.59 -35.87 6.07
N VAL A 18 -16.80 -35.64 7.10
CA VAL A 18 -16.86 -34.38 7.84
C VAL A 18 -16.41 -33.31 6.85
N PRO A 19 -17.25 -32.31 6.52
CA PRO A 19 -16.80 -31.23 5.67
C PRO A 19 -15.62 -30.54 6.39
N LEU A 20 -14.44 -30.53 5.76
CA LEU A 20 -13.37 -29.64 6.18
C LEU A 20 -13.96 -28.22 6.07
N HIS A 21 -14.26 -27.61 7.20
CA HIS A 21 -14.53 -26.17 7.23
C HIS A 21 -13.25 -25.51 6.79
N ALA A 22 -13.25 -24.94 5.58
CA ALA A 22 -12.17 -24.06 5.15
C ALA A 22 -12.05 -22.96 6.21
N GLU A 23 -10.90 -22.90 6.86
CA GLU A 23 -10.62 -21.82 7.82
C GLU A 23 -10.82 -20.49 7.09
N SER A 24 -11.65 -19.60 7.63
CA SER A 24 -11.92 -18.31 6.99
C SER A 24 -10.61 -17.53 6.88
N ALA A 25 -10.40 -16.86 5.74
CA ALA A 25 -9.23 -16.03 5.52
C ALA A 25 -9.08 -15.01 6.66
N ARG A 26 -7.86 -14.73 7.04
CA ARG A 26 -7.54 -13.79 8.12
C ARG A 26 -7.19 -12.42 7.54
N VAL A 27 -7.67 -11.36 8.17
CA VAL A 27 -7.49 -9.97 7.73
C VAL A 27 -7.07 -9.08 8.89
N VAL A 28 -6.42 -7.96 8.57
CA VAL A 28 -6.09 -6.91 9.55
C VAL A 28 -7.36 -6.16 9.90
N ALA A 29 -7.68 -6.09 11.19
CA ALA A 29 -8.82 -5.34 11.69
C ALA A 29 -8.45 -3.89 12.01
N GLN A 30 -9.46 -3.02 12.04
CA GLN A 30 -9.27 -1.62 12.44
C GLN A 30 -8.98 -1.51 13.95
N PRO A 31 -7.98 -0.72 14.36
CA PRO A 31 -7.71 -0.49 15.78
C PRO A 31 -8.72 0.52 16.34
N ALA A 32 -9.39 0.18 17.43
CA ALA A 32 -10.36 1.08 18.05
C ALA A 32 -9.68 2.28 18.71
N GLY A 33 -9.85 3.48 18.13
CA GLY A 33 -9.32 4.73 18.66
C GLY A 33 -7.80 4.87 18.68
N LYS A 34 -7.09 3.96 18.00
CA LYS A 34 -5.64 3.97 17.85
C LYS A 34 -5.25 4.00 16.37
N LEU A 35 -3.98 4.23 16.09
CA LEU A 35 -3.41 4.25 14.76
C LEU A 35 -2.34 3.18 14.63
N TYR A 36 -2.35 2.47 13.52
CA TYR A 36 -1.20 1.68 13.10
C TYR A 36 -0.10 2.60 12.57
N HIS A 37 1.14 2.23 12.83
CA HIS A 37 2.32 2.86 12.28
C HIS A 37 2.99 1.90 11.30
N GLY A 38 3.15 2.33 10.05
CA GLY A 38 3.81 1.56 9.00
C GLY A 38 5.25 2.00 8.79
N PHE A 39 6.01 1.20 8.08
CA PHE A 39 7.37 1.51 7.64
C PHE A 39 7.49 1.31 6.13
N TYR A 40 7.98 2.33 5.45
CA TYR A 40 8.46 2.26 4.08
C TYR A 40 9.97 2.54 4.07
N TRP A 41 10.69 1.80 3.26
CA TRP A 41 12.11 2.02 3.03
C TRP A 41 12.41 1.96 1.54
N GLY A 42 12.74 3.10 0.96
CA GLY A 42 13.20 3.20 -0.41
C GLY A 42 14.72 3.23 -0.54
N GLY A 43 15.42 3.24 0.60
CA GLY A 43 16.87 3.32 0.64
C GLY A 43 17.42 4.70 0.28
N VAL A 44 18.73 4.75 0.12
CA VAL A 44 19.43 5.90 -0.45
C VAL A 44 19.84 5.48 -1.85
N GLY A 45 19.10 5.91 -2.86
CA GLY A 45 19.51 5.75 -4.25
C GLY A 45 20.84 6.46 -4.48
N THR A 46 21.94 5.75 -4.30
CA THR A 46 23.29 6.28 -4.48
C THR A 46 23.83 6.02 -5.88
N ASP A 47 23.15 5.17 -6.65
CA ASP A 47 23.53 4.80 -8.00
C ASP A 47 22.37 5.04 -8.98
N GLU A 48 22.67 5.59 -10.16
CA GLU A 48 21.74 5.78 -11.28
C GLU A 48 21.06 4.48 -11.75
N HIS A 49 21.43 3.32 -11.17
CA HIS A 49 21.03 1.99 -11.59
C HIS A 49 20.35 1.18 -10.49
N ASP A 50 20.18 1.74 -9.29
CA ASP A 50 19.59 1.02 -8.16
C ASP A 50 18.22 1.59 -7.78
N PRO A 51 17.13 1.04 -8.31
CA PRO A 51 15.78 1.33 -7.85
C PRO A 51 15.53 0.60 -6.53
N THR A 52 15.94 1.19 -5.43
CA THR A 52 15.96 0.60 -4.08
C THR A 52 14.58 0.42 -3.43
N GLU A 53 13.49 0.75 -4.11
CA GLU A 53 12.12 0.66 -3.59
C GLU A 53 11.69 -0.75 -3.11
N HIS A 54 12.49 -1.78 -3.37
CA HIS A 54 12.17 -3.18 -3.05
C HIS A 54 13.17 -3.85 -2.08
N ASP A 55 14.28 -3.20 -1.77
CA ASP A 55 15.40 -3.80 -1.02
C ASP A 55 15.31 -3.63 0.50
N VAL A 56 14.10 -3.49 1.03
CA VAL A 56 13.91 -3.43 2.48
C VAL A 56 14.38 -4.72 3.16
N THR A 57 15.17 -4.57 4.23
CA THR A 57 15.70 -5.68 5.00
C THR A 57 15.22 -5.70 6.45
N PRO A 58 15.29 -6.84 7.15
CA PRO A 58 15.02 -6.89 8.59
C PRO A 58 15.84 -5.90 9.42
N ASP A 59 17.09 -5.65 9.00
CA ASP A 59 17.98 -4.71 9.70
C ASP A 59 17.52 -3.25 9.53
N ASP A 60 16.97 -2.88 8.39
CA ASP A 60 16.40 -1.55 8.17
C ASP A 60 15.20 -1.32 9.10
N VAL A 61 14.32 -2.31 9.19
CA VAL A 61 13.19 -2.27 10.12
C VAL A 61 13.67 -2.13 11.57
N ALA A 62 14.64 -2.94 11.97
CA ALA A 62 15.17 -2.91 13.33
C ALA A 62 15.84 -1.56 13.67
N ARG A 63 16.60 -0.99 12.74
CA ARG A 63 17.22 0.33 12.89
C ARG A 63 16.18 1.43 13.03
N TYR A 64 15.17 1.42 12.15
CA TYR A 64 14.09 2.39 12.19
C TYR A 64 13.31 2.31 13.51
N GLU A 65 12.81 1.14 13.89
CA GLU A 65 12.04 0.94 15.12
C GLU A 65 12.82 1.34 16.38
N LYS A 66 14.12 1.04 16.41
CA LYS A 66 15.01 1.47 17.50
C LYS A 66 15.12 3.00 17.55
N SER A 67 15.19 3.67 16.42
CA SER A 67 15.36 5.12 16.36
C SER A 67 14.11 5.87 16.77
N VAL A 68 12.93 5.43 16.31
CA VAL A 68 11.64 6.07 16.65
C VAL A 68 11.02 5.54 17.95
N GLY A 69 11.53 4.43 18.49
CA GLY A 69 11.10 3.87 19.78
C GLY A 69 9.75 3.16 19.76
N LYS A 70 9.24 2.76 18.58
CA LYS A 70 7.96 2.09 18.39
C LYS A 70 8.03 1.01 17.33
N LYS A 71 7.25 -0.08 17.54
CA LYS A 71 7.09 -1.15 16.57
C LYS A 71 6.17 -0.73 15.44
N THR A 72 6.49 -1.20 14.23
CA THR A 72 5.66 -1.02 13.03
C THR A 72 4.66 -2.14 12.87
N ALA A 73 3.50 -1.84 12.31
CA ALA A 73 2.44 -2.82 12.03
C ALA A 73 2.61 -3.49 10.68
N TRP A 74 3.03 -2.74 9.68
CA TRP A 74 3.30 -3.24 8.33
C TRP A 74 4.61 -2.72 7.77
N ILE A 75 5.13 -3.48 6.82
CA ILE A 75 6.26 -3.08 5.98
C ILE A 75 5.74 -2.89 4.57
N TYR A 76 5.86 -1.67 4.07
CA TYR A 76 5.43 -1.24 2.76
C TYR A 76 6.60 -1.29 1.79
N PHE A 77 6.45 -1.98 0.67
CA PHE A 77 7.49 -2.16 -0.34
C PHE A 77 6.90 -2.34 -1.73
N SER A 78 7.71 -2.08 -2.76
CA SER A 78 7.30 -2.22 -4.15
C SER A 78 7.62 -3.62 -4.68
N ASP A 79 6.67 -4.23 -5.40
CA ASP A 79 6.83 -5.46 -6.18
C ASP A 79 6.81 -5.09 -7.67
N ASN A 80 8.00 -4.86 -8.22
CA ASN A 80 8.18 -4.35 -9.58
C ASN A 80 8.20 -5.48 -10.61
N TRP A 81 7.24 -5.50 -11.53
CA TRP A 81 7.10 -6.56 -12.53
C TRP A 81 8.14 -6.55 -13.66
N PHE A 82 8.92 -5.49 -13.79
CA PHE A 82 10.08 -5.52 -14.67
C PHE A 82 11.22 -6.39 -14.14
N GLU A 83 11.23 -6.69 -12.85
CA GLU A 83 12.19 -7.59 -12.21
C GLU A 83 11.63 -9.01 -12.09
N SER A 84 10.44 -9.14 -11.50
CA SER A 84 9.77 -10.42 -11.31
C SER A 84 8.27 -10.26 -11.33
N ARG A 85 7.56 -11.22 -11.95
CA ARG A 85 6.09 -11.31 -11.92
C ARG A 85 5.58 -12.33 -10.90
N LYS A 86 6.47 -12.80 -10.02
CA LYS A 86 6.15 -13.78 -8.99
C LYS A 86 5.83 -13.08 -7.68
N PHE A 87 4.99 -13.72 -6.87
CA PHE A 87 4.75 -13.27 -5.50
C PHE A 87 6.07 -13.20 -4.72
N PRO A 88 6.33 -12.12 -3.97
CA PRO A 88 7.58 -11.90 -3.24
C PRO A 88 7.62 -12.73 -1.94
N THR A 89 7.69 -14.05 -2.09
CA THR A 89 7.56 -15.03 -1.01
C THR A 89 8.59 -14.84 0.10
N GLU A 90 9.84 -14.55 -0.27
CA GLU A 90 10.93 -14.36 0.69
C GLU A 90 10.69 -13.12 1.54
N THR A 91 10.41 -11.98 0.89
CA THR A 91 10.13 -10.70 1.56
C THR A 91 8.91 -10.80 2.46
N CYS A 92 7.81 -11.35 1.96
CA CYS A 92 6.62 -11.57 2.78
C CYS A 92 6.89 -12.53 3.95
N GLY A 93 7.71 -13.55 3.74
CA GLY A 93 8.08 -14.55 4.74
C GLY A 93 8.74 -13.93 5.96
N TRP A 94 9.84 -13.20 5.77
CA TRP A 94 10.52 -12.58 6.91
C TRP A 94 9.69 -11.46 7.56
N ILE A 95 8.86 -10.72 6.79
CA ILE A 95 7.96 -9.71 7.36
C ILE A 95 6.97 -10.38 8.32
N ARG A 96 6.34 -11.49 7.91
CA ARG A 96 5.45 -12.28 8.78
C ARG A 96 6.18 -12.78 10.03
N ASP A 97 7.40 -13.28 9.88
CA ASP A 97 8.20 -13.85 10.97
C ASP A 97 8.61 -12.76 12.00
N LEU A 98 8.62 -11.49 11.59
CA LEU A 98 8.70 -10.32 12.49
C LEU A 98 7.35 -9.94 13.12
N ASN A 99 6.29 -10.72 12.92
CA ASN A 99 4.91 -10.40 13.34
C ASN A 99 4.38 -9.09 12.74
N LYS A 100 4.66 -8.84 11.47
CA LYS A 100 4.21 -7.67 10.72
C LYS A 100 3.41 -8.09 9.49
N ILE A 101 2.73 -7.14 8.89
CA ILE A 101 1.95 -7.34 7.66
C ILE A 101 2.77 -6.88 6.46
N PRO A 102 2.93 -7.72 5.42
CA PRO A 102 3.37 -7.23 4.12
C PRO A 102 2.34 -6.24 3.55
N TYR A 103 2.78 -5.03 3.18
CA TYR A 103 2.00 -4.10 2.39
C TYR A 103 2.68 -3.97 1.03
N ILE A 104 2.06 -4.54 0.01
CA ILE A 104 2.66 -4.70 -1.30
C ILE A 104 2.11 -3.64 -2.25
N ARG A 105 2.99 -2.83 -2.79
CA ARG A 105 2.75 -1.94 -3.91
C ARG A 105 3.02 -2.71 -5.21
N LEU A 106 1.97 -3.31 -5.77
CA LEU A 106 2.06 -4.15 -6.97
C LEU A 106 2.23 -3.26 -8.22
N MET A 107 3.43 -3.27 -8.78
CA MET A 107 3.85 -2.34 -9.82
C MET A 107 3.98 -3.02 -11.18
N LEU A 108 2.86 -3.08 -11.94
CA LEU A 108 2.87 -3.57 -13.32
C LEU A 108 3.46 -2.48 -14.23
N ARG A 109 4.77 -2.40 -14.24
CA ARG A 109 5.54 -1.43 -15.05
C ARG A 109 6.78 -2.07 -15.66
N SER A 110 7.26 -1.55 -16.78
CA SER A 110 8.40 -2.09 -17.51
C SER A 110 9.74 -1.49 -17.10
N ASN A 111 9.73 -0.42 -16.32
CA ASN A 111 10.91 0.24 -15.75
C ASN A 111 10.46 1.23 -14.64
N VAL A 112 11.40 1.92 -14.04
CA VAL A 112 11.15 2.93 -12.98
C VAL A 112 10.78 4.31 -13.53
N ASP A 113 10.92 4.54 -14.83
CA ASP A 113 10.68 5.84 -15.44
C ASP A 113 9.24 6.31 -15.17
N GLN A 114 9.13 7.61 -14.98
CA GLN A 114 7.87 8.28 -14.73
C GLN A 114 7.45 9.17 -15.90
N ARG A 115 6.19 9.63 -15.89
CA ARG A 115 5.64 10.63 -16.84
C ARG A 115 5.60 10.18 -18.29
N HIS A 116 5.45 8.88 -18.55
CA HIS A 116 5.31 8.30 -19.88
C HIS A 116 4.17 7.26 -19.96
N SER A 117 3.78 6.90 -21.18
CA SER A 117 2.82 5.82 -21.40
C SER A 117 3.49 4.45 -21.30
N GLU A 118 2.83 3.49 -20.68
CA GLU A 118 3.28 2.09 -20.59
C GLU A 118 2.82 1.29 -21.81
N LYS A 119 3.76 0.58 -22.44
CA LYS A 119 3.48 -0.25 -23.63
C LYS A 119 3.39 -1.74 -23.31
N THR A 120 4.18 -2.20 -22.37
CA THR A 120 4.21 -3.62 -21.97
C THR A 120 3.01 -3.94 -21.09
N PHE A 121 2.85 -3.25 -19.97
CA PHE A 121 1.75 -3.44 -19.01
C PHE A 121 0.66 -2.37 -19.20
N SER A 122 0.29 -2.06 -20.44
CA SER A 122 -0.75 -1.07 -20.70
C SER A 122 -2.11 -1.52 -20.13
N LEU A 123 -2.95 -0.55 -19.72
CA LEU A 123 -4.28 -0.85 -19.19
C LEU A 123 -5.11 -1.67 -20.17
N HIS A 124 -4.94 -1.46 -21.46
CA HIS A 124 -5.59 -2.23 -22.51
C HIS A 124 -5.25 -3.72 -22.44
N LYS A 125 -3.97 -4.05 -22.27
CA LYS A 125 -3.48 -5.43 -22.21
C LYS A 125 -3.90 -6.10 -20.90
N ILE A 126 -3.88 -5.34 -19.78
CA ILE A 126 -4.38 -5.85 -18.49
C ILE A 126 -5.86 -6.23 -18.63
N ILE A 127 -6.68 -5.34 -19.18
CA ILE A 127 -8.12 -5.60 -19.39
C ILE A 127 -8.37 -6.76 -20.37
N ALA A 128 -7.50 -6.92 -21.37
CA ALA A 128 -7.58 -8.02 -22.34
C ALA A 128 -7.16 -9.39 -21.76
N GLY A 129 -6.56 -9.41 -20.57
CA GLY A 129 -6.12 -10.65 -19.91
C GLY A 129 -4.74 -11.13 -20.31
N ASP A 130 -3.92 -10.29 -20.97
CA ASP A 130 -2.57 -10.67 -21.43
C ASP A 130 -1.67 -11.15 -20.26
N PHE A 131 -1.99 -10.76 -19.02
CA PHE A 131 -1.23 -11.09 -17.81
C PHE A 131 -1.97 -12.03 -16.85
N ASP A 132 -3.11 -12.59 -17.26
CA ASP A 132 -3.95 -13.40 -16.38
C ASP A 132 -3.23 -14.60 -15.81
N VAL A 133 -2.36 -15.25 -16.59
CA VAL A 133 -1.58 -16.40 -16.13
C VAL A 133 -0.63 -15.99 -14.99
N ASP A 134 0.08 -14.88 -15.16
CA ASP A 134 1.01 -14.35 -14.14
C ASP A 134 0.24 -13.93 -12.88
N LEU A 135 -0.86 -13.19 -13.05
CA LEU A 135 -1.70 -12.72 -11.94
C LEU A 135 -2.35 -13.87 -11.15
N ARG A 136 -2.80 -14.95 -11.84
CA ARG A 136 -3.32 -16.15 -11.19
C ARG A 136 -2.24 -16.87 -10.39
N GLY A 137 -1.05 -17.05 -10.98
CA GLY A 137 0.09 -17.62 -10.28
C GLY A 137 0.47 -16.85 -9.03
N TRP A 138 0.54 -15.53 -9.15
CA TRP A 138 0.81 -14.62 -8.04
C TRP A 138 -0.26 -14.74 -6.92
N ALA A 139 -1.54 -14.78 -7.30
CA ALA A 139 -2.66 -14.91 -6.36
C ALA A 139 -2.66 -16.27 -5.64
N GLN A 140 -2.32 -17.37 -6.33
CA GLN A 140 -2.22 -18.69 -5.73
C GLN A 140 -1.09 -18.75 -4.69
N GLU A 141 0.06 -18.12 -4.97
CA GLU A 141 1.17 -18.03 -4.02
C GLU A 141 0.79 -17.17 -2.81
N ALA A 142 0.11 -16.04 -3.01
CA ALA A 142 -0.42 -15.20 -1.93
C ALA A 142 -1.43 -15.95 -1.06
N LYS A 143 -2.33 -16.73 -1.67
CA LYS A 143 -3.25 -17.61 -0.93
C LYS A 143 -2.50 -18.64 -0.10
N ASN A 144 -1.50 -19.31 -0.68
CA ASN A 144 -0.69 -20.31 0.01
C ASN A 144 0.14 -19.71 1.15
N PHE A 145 0.53 -18.44 1.05
CA PHE A 145 1.17 -17.70 2.14
C PHE A 145 0.28 -17.64 3.38
N GLY A 146 -1.03 -17.52 3.22
CA GLY A 146 -2.06 -17.71 4.25
C GLY A 146 -2.17 -16.64 5.32
N SER A 147 -1.19 -15.73 5.45
CA SER A 147 -1.23 -14.60 6.37
C SER A 147 -1.85 -13.37 5.69
N PRO A 148 -2.42 -12.41 6.44
CA PRO A 148 -2.96 -11.18 5.88
C PRO A 148 -1.90 -10.39 5.09
N ILE A 149 -2.32 -9.80 3.98
CA ILE A 149 -1.52 -8.94 3.13
C ILE A 149 -2.33 -7.70 2.79
N LEU A 150 -1.77 -6.51 2.97
CA LEU A 150 -2.27 -5.29 2.33
C LEU A 150 -1.68 -5.21 0.93
N ILE A 151 -2.51 -4.96 -0.05
CA ILE A 151 -2.07 -4.86 -1.45
C ILE A 151 -2.72 -3.67 -2.14
N GLU A 152 -1.94 -2.94 -2.91
CA GLU A 152 -2.42 -1.93 -3.85
C GLU A 152 -1.90 -2.18 -5.25
N TRP A 153 -2.68 -1.80 -6.23
CA TRP A 153 -2.27 -1.70 -7.63
C TRP A 153 -2.72 -0.36 -8.19
N GLY A 154 -1.90 0.22 -9.06
CA GLY A 154 -2.26 1.48 -9.71
C GLY A 154 -2.33 2.65 -8.72
N THR A 155 -1.37 2.71 -7.80
CA THR A 155 -1.23 3.79 -6.81
C THR A 155 -1.30 5.16 -7.46
N GLU A 156 -1.88 6.13 -6.78
CA GLU A 156 -2.00 7.53 -7.20
C GLU A 156 -2.49 7.72 -8.65
N PRO A 157 -3.64 7.13 -9.05
CA PRO A 157 -4.08 7.16 -10.44
C PRO A 157 -4.41 8.58 -10.94
N ASN A 158 -4.59 9.52 -10.04
CA ASN A 158 -4.79 10.94 -10.33
C ASN A 158 -3.49 11.72 -10.53
N GLY A 159 -2.31 11.07 -10.35
CA GLY A 159 -0.99 11.62 -10.61
C GLY A 159 -0.42 11.20 -11.97
N ASN A 160 -0.02 12.16 -12.81
CA ASN A 160 0.48 11.87 -14.17
C ASN A 160 1.91 11.35 -14.22
N TRP A 161 2.53 11.14 -13.08
CA TRP A 161 3.83 10.48 -12.98
C TRP A 161 3.72 8.98 -13.23
N PHE A 162 2.61 8.35 -12.90
CA PHE A 162 2.39 6.94 -13.22
C PHE A 162 1.71 6.73 -14.57
N SER A 163 2.13 5.67 -15.25
CA SER A 163 1.67 5.31 -16.60
C SER A 163 0.20 4.90 -16.67
N TRP A 164 -0.41 4.50 -15.56
CA TRP A 164 -1.84 4.17 -15.47
C TRP A 164 -2.75 5.39 -15.29
N ASN A 165 -2.19 6.60 -15.13
CA ASN A 165 -2.98 7.83 -15.11
C ASN A 165 -3.77 8.01 -16.41
N GLY A 166 -4.97 8.58 -16.29
CA GLY A 166 -5.85 8.82 -17.43
C GLY A 166 -5.23 9.63 -18.57
N LYS A 167 -4.29 10.55 -18.29
CA LYS A 167 -3.56 11.30 -19.32
C LYS A 167 -2.93 10.38 -20.36
N TRP A 168 -2.38 9.25 -19.92
CA TRP A 168 -1.67 8.28 -20.77
C TRP A 168 -2.63 7.24 -21.41
N ASN A 169 -3.89 7.20 -20.97
CA ASN A 169 -4.86 6.15 -21.26
C ASN A 169 -6.16 6.65 -21.88
N GLY A 170 -6.11 7.69 -22.70
CA GLY A 170 -7.26 8.25 -23.42
C GLY A 170 -7.83 9.54 -22.81
N GLY A 171 -7.16 10.11 -21.83
CA GLY A 171 -7.47 11.42 -21.26
C GLY A 171 -8.88 11.48 -20.65
N SER A 172 -9.55 12.61 -20.89
CA SER A 172 -10.89 12.87 -20.34
C SER A 172 -12.00 11.95 -20.85
N LYS A 173 -11.79 11.26 -21.97
CA LYS A 173 -12.82 10.41 -22.59
C LYS A 173 -12.86 9.02 -21.96
N GLU A 174 -11.71 8.41 -21.70
CA GLU A 174 -11.62 6.99 -21.36
C GLU A 174 -10.69 6.70 -20.17
N GLY A 175 -9.78 7.63 -19.86
CA GLY A 175 -8.68 7.39 -18.92
C GLY A 175 -9.10 6.82 -17.58
N PRO A 176 -9.96 7.52 -16.81
CA PRO A 176 -10.43 6.99 -15.52
C PRO A 176 -11.20 5.68 -15.64
N ALA A 177 -12.03 5.54 -16.67
CA ALA A 177 -12.81 4.31 -16.88
C ALA A 177 -11.92 3.10 -17.19
N ARG A 178 -10.85 3.29 -17.97
CA ARG A 178 -9.86 2.24 -18.25
C ARG A 178 -9.11 1.83 -16.98
N TYR A 179 -8.71 2.79 -16.17
CA TYR A 179 -8.10 2.47 -14.87
C TYR A 179 -9.02 1.61 -14.01
N ILE A 180 -10.28 2.04 -13.85
CA ILE A 180 -11.27 1.29 -13.06
C ILE A 180 -11.46 -0.13 -13.62
N ALA A 181 -11.53 -0.28 -14.95
CA ALA A 181 -11.70 -1.59 -15.57
C ALA A 181 -10.48 -2.49 -15.31
N ALA A 182 -9.26 -1.98 -15.43
CA ALA A 182 -8.03 -2.73 -15.15
C ALA A 182 -7.92 -3.10 -13.66
N TYR A 183 -8.22 -2.17 -12.76
CA TYR A 183 -8.22 -2.40 -11.32
C TYR A 183 -9.18 -3.54 -10.95
N ARG A 184 -10.43 -3.45 -11.43
CA ARG A 184 -11.45 -4.47 -11.17
C ARG A 184 -11.07 -5.83 -11.76
N HIS A 185 -10.50 -5.85 -12.96
CA HIS A 185 -10.03 -7.08 -13.59
C HIS A 185 -9.01 -7.82 -12.72
N ILE A 186 -8.00 -7.10 -12.20
CA ILE A 186 -6.97 -7.68 -11.31
C ILE A 186 -7.61 -8.21 -10.03
N VAL A 187 -8.47 -7.42 -9.38
CA VAL A 187 -9.13 -7.80 -8.11
C VAL A 187 -10.01 -9.03 -8.31
N ASP A 188 -10.87 -9.02 -9.34
CA ASP A 188 -11.79 -10.13 -9.62
C ASP A 188 -11.04 -11.43 -9.92
N LEU A 189 -9.96 -11.33 -10.69
CA LEU A 189 -9.13 -12.47 -11.05
C LEU A 189 -8.43 -13.06 -9.81
N MET A 190 -7.83 -12.26 -8.95
CA MET A 190 -7.15 -12.75 -7.75
C MET A 190 -8.14 -13.32 -6.72
N ARG A 191 -9.33 -12.73 -6.60
CA ARG A 191 -10.42 -13.27 -5.78
C ARG A 191 -10.95 -14.60 -6.31
N ALA A 192 -11.04 -14.76 -7.64
CA ALA A 192 -11.45 -16.02 -8.25
C ALA A 192 -10.46 -17.18 -7.96
N GLU A 193 -9.19 -16.88 -7.70
CA GLU A 193 -8.20 -17.86 -7.23
C GLU A 193 -8.34 -18.18 -5.72
N GLY A 194 -9.19 -17.45 -5.00
CA GLY A 194 -9.42 -17.61 -3.56
C GLY A 194 -8.31 -17.01 -2.69
N ALA A 195 -7.64 -15.94 -3.17
CA ALA A 195 -6.66 -15.17 -2.40
C ALA A 195 -7.38 -14.20 -1.43
N ASP A 196 -8.21 -14.74 -0.53
CA ASP A 196 -9.07 -13.98 0.38
C ASP A 196 -8.30 -13.32 1.53
N ASN A 197 -7.03 -13.65 1.72
CA ASN A 197 -6.12 -12.98 2.65
C ASN A 197 -5.56 -11.66 2.13
N LEU A 198 -5.83 -11.29 0.86
CA LEU A 198 -5.50 -10.01 0.28
C LEU A 198 -6.53 -8.95 0.70
N GLN A 199 -6.10 -7.87 1.34
CA GLN A 199 -6.89 -6.68 1.60
C GLN A 199 -6.49 -5.58 0.62
N TRP A 200 -7.43 -5.23 -0.26
CA TRP A 200 -7.19 -4.28 -1.33
C TRP A 200 -7.22 -2.84 -0.83
N VAL A 201 -6.18 -2.11 -1.13
CA VAL A 201 -6.02 -0.69 -0.80
C VAL A 201 -6.15 0.12 -2.09
N TRP A 202 -7.10 1.05 -2.13
CA TRP A 202 -7.19 2.02 -3.22
C TRP A 202 -6.50 3.31 -2.77
N HIS A 203 -5.39 3.65 -3.43
CA HIS A 203 -4.46 4.69 -3.03
C HIS A 203 -4.48 5.87 -4.00
N VAL A 204 -4.69 7.09 -3.48
CA VAL A 204 -4.76 8.32 -4.27
C VAL A 204 -3.78 9.37 -3.76
N ASN A 205 -3.39 10.31 -4.62
CA ASN A 205 -2.65 11.49 -4.21
C ASN A 205 -3.63 12.62 -3.83
N TRP A 206 -3.23 13.45 -2.86
CA TRP A 206 -3.96 14.67 -2.54
C TRP A 206 -4.08 15.60 -3.75
N LEU A 207 -3.00 15.78 -4.52
CA LEU A 207 -2.94 16.65 -5.69
C LEU A 207 -3.38 15.89 -6.95
N ASP A 208 -4.37 16.43 -7.66
CA ASP A 208 -4.78 15.93 -8.97
C ASP A 208 -3.85 16.51 -10.06
N GLU A 209 -2.94 15.70 -10.62
CA GLU A 209 -2.00 16.13 -11.68
C GLU A 209 -2.27 15.36 -12.99
N PRO A 210 -2.73 15.99 -14.08
CA PRO A 210 -3.02 17.41 -14.23
C PRO A 210 -4.27 17.85 -13.49
N GLU A 211 -4.28 19.09 -13.00
CA GLU A 211 -5.42 19.68 -12.32
C GLU A 211 -6.57 19.93 -13.33
N ARG A 212 -7.39 18.91 -13.52
CA ARG A 212 -8.54 18.88 -14.44
C ARG A 212 -9.71 18.16 -13.79
N LYS A 213 -10.94 18.59 -14.06
CA LYS A 213 -12.16 17.96 -13.53
C LYS A 213 -12.25 16.47 -13.79
N TRP A 214 -11.80 16.02 -14.98
CA TRP A 214 -11.81 14.61 -15.34
C TRP A 214 -10.75 13.79 -14.60
N ASN A 215 -9.68 14.43 -14.11
CA ASN A 215 -8.55 13.76 -13.42
C ASN A 215 -8.68 13.76 -11.90
N ARG A 216 -9.77 14.26 -11.36
CA ARG A 216 -10.01 14.21 -9.92
C ARG A 216 -10.02 12.77 -9.44
N PHE A 217 -9.42 12.50 -8.28
CA PHE A 217 -9.27 11.13 -7.79
C PHE A 217 -10.62 10.41 -7.67
N GLU A 218 -11.72 11.12 -7.42
CA GLU A 218 -13.06 10.52 -7.34
C GLU A 218 -13.47 9.79 -8.62
N ASN A 219 -12.94 10.22 -9.78
CA ASN A 219 -13.25 9.58 -11.06
C ASN A 219 -12.54 8.23 -11.27
N TYR A 220 -11.56 7.92 -10.42
CA TYR A 220 -10.80 6.67 -10.44
C TYR A 220 -11.27 5.65 -9.41
N PHE A 221 -12.29 5.98 -8.62
CA PHE A 221 -12.76 5.08 -7.56
C PHE A 221 -13.33 3.78 -8.14
N PRO A 222 -12.75 2.62 -7.79
CA PRO A 222 -13.19 1.34 -8.35
C PRO A 222 -14.53 0.85 -7.78
N GLY A 223 -15.03 1.48 -6.72
CA GLY A 223 -16.23 1.10 -5.98
C GLY A 223 -15.92 0.37 -4.67
N GLU A 224 -16.82 0.50 -3.69
CA GLU A 224 -16.62 -0.03 -2.32
C GLU A 224 -16.36 -1.54 -2.27
N ASN A 225 -16.91 -2.30 -3.22
CA ASN A 225 -16.70 -3.74 -3.28
C ASN A 225 -15.30 -4.14 -3.76
N TYR A 226 -14.52 -3.20 -4.28
CA TYR A 226 -13.20 -3.44 -4.87
C TYR A 226 -12.05 -2.94 -4.01
N CYS A 227 -12.31 -2.31 -2.89
CA CYS A 227 -11.29 -1.95 -1.90
C CYS A 227 -11.76 -2.27 -0.49
N ASP A 228 -10.84 -2.69 0.33
CA ASP A 228 -11.04 -2.91 1.77
C ASP A 228 -10.63 -1.65 2.54
N TRP A 229 -9.61 -0.94 2.08
CA TRP A 229 -9.07 0.28 2.65
C TRP A 229 -8.86 1.35 1.58
N VAL A 230 -8.82 2.60 2.01
CA VAL A 230 -8.44 3.74 1.17
C VAL A 230 -7.12 4.30 1.67
N ALA A 231 -6.23 4.66 0.75
CA ALA A 231 -4.96 5.29 1.09
C ALA A 231 -4.81 6.66 0.44
N LEU A 232 -4.04 7.52 1.10
CA LEU A 232 -3.76 8.88 0.66
C LEU A 232 -2.27 9.18 0.76
N SER A 233 -1.72 9.80 -0.30
CA SER A 233 -0.43 10.49 -0.26
C SER A 233 -0.65 11.98 0.01
N ALA A 234 0.07 12.54 0.99
CA ALA A 234 -0.03 13.94 1.37
C ALA A 234 1.36 14.52 1.75
N TYR A 235 2.18 14.77 0.75
CA TYR A 235 3.55 15.25 0.93
C TYR A 235 3.65 16.75 1.24
N GLY A 236 4.67 17.14 2.00
CA GLY A 236 5.26 18.47 1.97
C GLY A 236 6.05 18.69 0.68
N PRO A 237 6.92 19.71 0.60
CA PRO A 237 7.82 19.86 -0.54
C PRO A 237 8.69 18.61 -0.71
N THR A 238 8.77 18.13 -1.95
CA THR A 238 9.50 16.91 -2.29
C THR A 238 10.88 17.17 -2.90
N THR A 239 11.29 18.41 -3.02
CA THR A 239 12.65 18.76 -3.51
C THR A 239 13.23 19.96 -2.74
N PRO A 240 14.56 20.14 -2.70
CA PRO A 240 15.20 21.24 -1.97
C PRO A 240 14.81 22.64 -2.41
N THR A 241 14.36 22.80 -3.64
CA THR A 241 14.15 24.12 -4.27
C THR A 241 12.72 24.45 -4.61
N THR A 242 11.84 23.45 -4.65
CA THR A 242 10.43 23.69 -5.01
C THR A 242 9.68 24.43 -3.90
N ARG A 243 8.73 25.25 -4.35
CA ARG A 243 7.70 25.84 -3.47
C ARG A 243 6.40 25.05 -3.52
N ASP A 244 6.30 24.09 -4.42
CA ASP A 244 5.11 23.24 -4.51
C ASP A 244 5.04 22.37 -3.25
N GLY A 245 3.85 22.21 -2.69
CA GLY A 245 3.64 21.40 -1.50
C GLY A 245 4.04 22.07 -0.16
N THR A 246 4.32 23.38 -0.14
CA THR A 246 4.67 24.08 1.10
C THR A 246 3.51 24.20 2.10
N GLU A 247 2.30 23.84 1.69
CA GLU A 247 1.15 23.83 2.57
C GLU A 247 1.31 22.78 3.66
N SER A 248 0.71 23.07 4.82
CA SER A 248 0.72 22.13 5.93
C SER A 248 -0.03 20.85 5.60
N PHE A 249 0.36 19.75 6.25
CA PHE A 249 -0.39 18.50 6.20
C PHE A 249 -1.89 18.71 6.47
N ARG A 250 -2.22 19.51 7.46
CA ARG A 250 -3.60 19.89 7.82
C ARG A 250 -4.37 20.52 6.65
N PHE A 251 -3.74 21.40 5.88
CA PHE A 251 -4.37 22.02 4.71
C PHE A 251 -4.79 20.95 3.70
N LYS A 252 -3.89 20.02 3.38
CA LYS A 252 -4.12 18.93 2.44
C LYS A 252 -5.22 17.97 2.91
N MET A 253 -5.18 17.63 4.18
CA MET A 253 -6.21 16.77 4.79
C MET A 253 -7.59 17.41 4.85
N ARG A 254 -7.68 18.72 5.04
CA ARG A 254 -8.97 19.44 5.01
C ARG A 254 -9.63 19.41 3.64
N ASP A 255 -8.87 19.31 2.58
CA ASP A 255 -9.39 19.11 1.22
C ASP A 255 -9.70 17.62 0.94
N ALA A 256 -8.71 16.74 1.12
CA ALA A 256 -8.81 15.35 0.70
C ALA A 256 -9.77 14.51 1.57
N TYR A 257 -9.70 14.63 2.89
CA TYR A 257 -10.45 13.77 3.80
C TYR A 257 -11.97 13.79 3.58
N PRO A 258 -12.66 14.95 3.50
CA PRO A 258 -14.10 14.96 3.25
C PRO A 258 -14.48 14.41 1.88
N ARG A 259 -13.60 14.54 0.88
CA ARG A 259 -13.80 13.95 -0.45
C ARG A 259 -13.73 12.42 -0.38
N LEU A 260 -12.75 11.87 0.35
CA LEU A 260 -12.60 10.43 0.56
C LEU A 260 -13.79 9.84 1.34
N ILE A 261 -14.19 10.46 2.45
CA ILE A 261 -15.37 10.03 3.23
C ILE A 261 -16.64 10.04 2.39
N LYS A 262 -16.78 11.00 1.46
CA LYS A 262 -17.96 11.07 0.59
C LYS A 262 -18.04 9.90 -0.39
N ILE A 263 -16.91 9.43 -0.94
CA ILE A 263 -16.90 8.37 -1.95
C ILE A 263 -16.76 6.96 -1.37
N ALA A 264 -16.19 6.85 -0.18
CA ALA A 264 -15.95 5.58 0.50
C ALA A 264 -16.27 5.69 2.02
N PRO A 265 -17.55 5.95 2.38
CA PRO A 265 -17.93 6.34 3.74
C PRO A 265 -17.72 5.23 4.79
N THR A 266 -17.65 3.97 4.36
CA THR A 266 -17.49 2.81 5.24
C THR A 266 -16.05 2.31 5.33
N LYS A 267 -15.14 2.87 4.52
CA LYS A 267 -13.77 2.36 4.43
C LYS A 267 -12.82 3.08 5.39
N PRO A 268 -11.96 2.34 6.09
CA PRO A 268 -10.87 2.95 6.84
C PRO A 268 -9.88 3.62 5.89
N ILE A 269 -9.27 4.69 6.37
CA ILE A 269 -8.28 5.47 5.63
C ILE A 269 -6.91 5.28 6.26
N ILE A 270 -5.88 5.11 5.44
CA ILE A 270 -4.48 5.22 5.86
C ILE A 270 -3.81 6.38 5.11
N VAL A 271 -2.93 7.11 5.79
CA VAL A 271 -1.98 8.00 5.13
C VAL A 271 -0.77 7.17 4.77
N ALA A 272 -0.83 6.53 3.58
CA ALA A 272 0.19 5.56 3.18
C ALA A 272 1.53 6.24 2.85
N GLU A 273 1.45 7.49 2.38
CA GLU A 273 2.63 8.25 2.03
C GLU A 273 2.51 9.69 2.54
N PHE A 274 3.43 10.11 3.37
CA PHE A 274 3.66 11.51 3.69
C PHE A 274 5.13 11.72 4.02
N GLY A 275 5.64 12.89 3.72
CA GLY A 275 7.03 13.23 3.90
C GLY A 275 7.32 14.67 3.51
N CYS A 276 8.50 15.14 3.81
CA CYS A 276 8.99 16.45 3.46
C CYS A 276 10.49 16.36 3.28
N ASP A 277 11.00 16.93 2.19
CA ASP A 277 12.43 16.95 1.91
C ASP A 277 13.21 17.71 3.02
N LEU A 278 14.25 17.07 3.56
CA LEU A 278 15.09 17.62 4.65
C LEU A 278 15.82 18.91 4.28
N HIS A 279 16.06 19.10 2.99
CA HIS A 279 16.86 20.21 2.48
C HIS A 279 16.03 21.33 1.83
N ASN A 280 14.69 21.26 1.95
CA ASN A 280 13.83 22.27 1.37
C ASN A 280 14.07 23.65 2.02
N ARG A 281 14.22 24.68 1.17
CA ARG A 281 14.59 26.05 1.61
C ARG A 281 13.41 26.85 2.18
N HIS A 282 12.19 26.35 2.05
CA HIS A 282 10.97 27.06 2.38
C HIS A 282 10.21 26.42 3.54
N VAL A 283 10.47 25.16 3.83
CA VAL A 283 9.81 24.38 4.88
C VAL A 283 10.85 23.62 5.68
N ASP A 284 10.78 23.76 7.01
CA ASP A 284 11.57 22.98 7.96
C ASP A 284 10.91 21.62 8.14
N ALA A 285 11.55 20.55 7.63
CA ALA A 285 10.98 19.21 7.62
C ALA A 285 10.64 18.67 9.02
N PRO A 286 11.50 18.82 10.06
CA PRO A 286 11.14 18.42 11.42
C PRO A 286 9.86 19.10 11.95
N SER A 287 9.73 20.42 11.76
CA SER A 287 8.54 21.18 12.18
C SER A 287 7.28 20.75 11.39
N TRP A 288 7.43 20.50 10.10
CA TRP A 288 6.33 20.00 9.26
C TRP A 288 5.87 18.62 9.73
N ALA A 289 6.82 17.70 9.95
CA ALA A 289 6.55 16.34 10.43
C ALA A 289 5.87 16.37 11.81
N LYS A 290 6.37 17.21 12.74
CA LYS A 290 5.76 17.37 14.05
C LYS A 290 4.30 17.78 13.95
N SER A 291 4.01 18.81 13.15
CA SER A 291 2.63 19.26 12.93
C SER A 291 1.74 18.19 12.31
N ALA A 292 2.27 17.41 11.37
CA ALA A 292 1.55 16.30 10.75
C ALA A 292 1.23 15.19 11.76
N LEU A 293 2.19 14.78 12.59
CA LEU A 293 2.00 13.77 13.64
C LEU A 293 1.01 14.24 14.71
N GLU A 294 1.12 15.49 15.18
CA GLU A 294 0.15 16.07 16.12
C GLU A 294 -1.27 16.04 15.55
N ASP A 295 -1.43 16.33 14.26
CA ASP A 295 -2.74 16.27 13.59
C ASP A 295 -3.26 14.84 13.47
N LEU A 296 -2.42 13.88 13.12
CA LEU A 296 -2.78 12.46 13.07
C LEU A 296 -3.23 11.96 14.45
N PHE A 297 -2.50 12.27 15.51
CA PHE A 297 -2.83 11.84 16.86
C PHE A 297 -3.98 12.62 17.51
N SER A 298 -4.42 13.74 16.93
CA SER A 298 -5.51 14.56 17.49
C SER A 298 -6.91 13.97 17.33
N ASN A 299 -7.05 12.83 16.62
CA ASN A 299 -8.34 12.24 16.22
C ASN A 299 -9.23 13.21 15.40
N ARG A 300 -8.62 14.16 14.71
CA ARG A 300 -9.33 15.11 13.85
C ARG A 300 -10.00 14.44 12.67
N TRP A 301 -9.45 13.33 12.22
CA TRP A 301 -9.93 12.54 11.09
C TRP A 301 -10.16 11.09 11.53
N PRO A 302 -11.31 10.79 12.15
CA PRO A 302 -11.53 9.53 12.87
C PRO A 302 -11.54 8.27 11.98
N ALA A 303 -11.69 8.41 10.65
CA ALA A 303 -11.55 7.27 9.74
C ALA A 303 -10.09 6.93 9.41
N ILE A 304 -9.11 7.77 9.80
CA ILE A 304 -7.70 7.42 9.66
C ILE A 304 -7.36 6.40 10.73
N ILE A 305 -6.82 5.26 10.30
CA ILE A 305 -6.46 4.13 11.18
C ILE A 305 -4.97 3.81 11.14
N GLY A 306 -4.19 4.52 10.33
CA GLY A 306 -2.76 4.33 10.26
C GLY A 306 -2.05 5.30 9.33
N PHE A 307 -0.73 5.30 9.41
CA PHE A 307 0.13 6.18 8.63
C PHE A 307 1.51 5.56 8.39
N CYS A 308 2.20 6.02 7.34
CA CYS A 308 3.54 5.62 6.99
C CYS A 308 4.32 6.81 6.42
N TRP A 309 5.44 7.17 7.04
CA TRP A 309 6.37 8.17 6.50
C TRP A 309 7.11 7.58 5.29
N TRP A 310 7.22 8.38 4.22
CA TRP A 310 7.98 7.99 3.04
C TRP A 310 9.47 8.18 3.30
N ASN A 311 10.12 7.10 3.68
CA ASN A 311 11.49 7.13 4.20
C ASN A 311 12.49 6.76 3.09
N GLU A 312 12.66 7.69 2.14
CA GLU A 312 13.45 7.50 0.92
C GLU A 312 14.22 8.76 0.54
N GLY A 313 15.34 8.58 -0.17
CA GLY A 313 16.05 9.62 -0.87
C GLY A 313 16.26 9.25 -2.34
N TRP A 314 16.14 10.22 -3.26
CA TRP A 314 16.31 9.98 -4.68
C TRP A 314 16.93 11.17 -5.41
N GLN A 315 17.52 10.88 -6.57
CA GLN A 315 18.06 11.88 -7.48
C GLN A 315 16.95 12.48 -8.33
N ASN A 316 16.84 13.82 -8.35
CA ASN A 316 15.91 14.51 -9.23
C ASN A 316 16.50 14.87 -10.60
N ASP A 317 17.82 15.06 -10.63
CA ASP A 317 18.63 15.31 -11.84
C ASP A 317 20.10 14.98 -11.54
N ASN A 318 21.00 15.34 -12.43
CA ASN A 318 22.44 15.11 -12.25
C ASN A 318 23.13 16.06 -11.24
N ARG A 319 22.39 16.80 -10.44
CA ARG A 319 22.91 17.76 -9.47
C ARG A 319 22.53 17.35 -8.06
N LYS A 320 23.49 16.83 -7.31
CA LYS A 320 23.30 16.38 -5.91
C LYS A 320 22.54 17.36 -5.02
N LYS A 321 22.70 18.67 -5.22
CA LYS A 321 21.96 19.69 -4.45
C LYS A 321 20.46 19.78 -4.75
N HIS A 322 19.97 19.01 -5.73
CA HIS A 322 18.58 18.90 -6.08
C HIS A 322 17.98 17.57 -5.61
N ASP A 323 18.80 16.68 -5.06
CA ASP A 323 18.34 15.39 -4.59
C ASP A 323 17.36 15.56 -3.44
N THR A 324 16.37 14.71 -3.41
CA THR A 324 15.39 14.60 -2.33
C THR A 324 15.95 13.71 -1.23
N ASP A 325 15.77 14.10 0.00
CA ASP A 325 16.07 13.27 1.17
C ASP A 325 14.92 13.40 2.19
N MET A 326 14.22 12.31 2.45
CA MET A 326 13.16 12.20 3.46
C MET A 326 13.50 11.16 4.52
N ILE A 327 14.77 10.71 4.56
CA ILE A 327 15.18 9.62 5.46
C ILE A 327 15.28 10.14 6.89
N ILE A 328 14.43 9.64 7.76
CA ILE A 328 14.35 10.05 9.17
C ILE A 328 15.72 9.98 9.86
N LEU A 329 16.50 8.94 9.57
CA LEU A 329 17.82 8.72 10.21
C LEU A 329 18.91 9.68 9.72
N HIS A 330 18.68 10.42 8.64
CA HIS A 330 19.62 11.40 8.13
C HIS A 330 19.56 12.74 8.87
N ASP A 331 18.49 12.97 9.64
CA ASP A 331 18.32 14.19 10.43
C ASP A 331 17.99 13.88 11.89
N ALA A 332 18.85 14.37 12.80
CA ALA A 332 18.70 14.11 14.23
C ALA A 332 17.46 14.78 14.83
N ASP A 333 17.06 15.94 14.30
CA ASP A 333 15.90 16.68 14.76
C ASP A 333 14.60 15.99 14.29
N LEU A 334 14.56 15.52 13.05
CA LEU A 334 13.45 14.71 12.54
C LEU A 334 13.30 13.40 13.32
N THR A 335 14.41 12.67 13.54
CA THR A 335 14.43 11.47 14.38
C THR A 335 13.88 11.75 15.78
N ARG A 336 14.29 12.86 16.41
CA ARG A 336 13.83 13.26 17.73
C ARG A 336 12.33 13.60 17.71
N VAL A 337 11.84 14.30 16.69
CA VAL A 337 10.41 14.60 16.53
C VAL A 337 9.58 13.32 16.53
N PHE A 338 9.93 12.33 15.72
CA PHE A 338 9.21 11.05 15.70
C PHE A 338 9.22 10.37 17.06
N ARG A 339 10.38 10.29 17.72
CA ARG A 339 10.51 9.67 19.04
C ARG A 339 9.66 10.38 20.08
N ASP A 340 9.74 11.70 20.14
CA ASP A 340 9.04 12.51 21.16
C ASP A 340 7.52 12.44 20.97
N GLU A 341 7.03 12.52 19.71
CA GLU A 341 5.60 12.41 19.41
C GLU A 341 5.09 10.98 19.70
N PHE A 342 5.88 9.94 19.42
CA PHE A 342 5.52 8.57 19.71
C PHE A 342 5.51 8.25 21.21
N VAL A 343 6.38 8.89 22.00
CA VAL A 343 6.34 8.81 23.46
C VAL A 343 5.11 9.56 24.00
N ARG A 344 4.86 10.78 23.51
CA ARG A 344 3.74 11.62 23.93
C ARG A 344 2.38 10.98 23.67
N HIS A 345 2.26 10.23 22.57
CA HIS A 345 1.02 9.59 22.10
C HIS A 345 1.08 8.07 22.11
N ALA A 346 1.84 7.49 23.05
CA ALA A 346 2.03 6.04 23.12
C ALA A 346 0.73 5.26 23.28
N ASP A 347 -0.25 5.83 23.96
CA ASP A 347 -1.60 5.27 24.14
C ASP A 347 -2.41 5.21 22.85
N LYS A 348 -2.04 6.00 21.83
CA LYS A 348 -2.72 6.10 20.53
C LYS A 348 -2.09 5.26 19.42
N ILE A 349 -0.97 4.61 19.69
CA ILE A 349 -0.29 3.75 18.71
C ILE A 349 -0.66 2.29 18.97
N GLN A 350 -1.14 1.62 17.93
CA GLN A 350 -1.45 0.20 17.95
C GLN A 350 -0.22 -0.59 17.48
N GLU A 351 0.58 -1.10 18.42
CA GLU A 351 1.78 -1.88 18.11
C GLU A 351 1.48 -3.36 17.82
N THR A 352 0.43 -3.89 18.43
CA THR A 352 0.02 -5.28 18.23
C THR A 352 -0.99 -5.37 17.09
N LEU A 353 -0.72 -6.24 16.13
CA LEU A 353 -1.65 -6.49 15.04
C LEU A 353 -2.97 -7.08 15.55
N LEU A 354 -4.07 -6.51 15.13
CA LEU A 354 -5.40 -7.05 15.33
C LEU A 354 -5.78 -7.84 14.07
N ILE A 355 -5.87 -9.15 14.19
CA ILE A 355 -6.19 -10.04 13.09
C ILE A 355 -7.49 -10.76 13.39
N THR A 356 -8.44 -10.71 12.46
CA THR A 356 -9.76 -11.33 12.54
C THR A 356 -10.03 -12.22 11.34
N PRO A 357 -10.96 -13.18 11.44
CA PRO A 357 -11.54 -13.81 10.26
C PRO A 357 -12.19 -12.76 9.35
N ARG A 358 -12.14 -12.99 8.03
CA ARG A 358 -12.78 -12.14 7.03
C ARG A 358 -14.29 -12.30 7.03
#